data_1f1e206833e0d205906d8eac1c57a4e0
#
_entry.id   1f1e206833e0d205906d8eac1c57a4e0
#
_cell.length_a   1.000
_cell.length_b   1.000
_cell.length_c   1.000
_cell.angle_alpha   90.00
_cell.angle_beta   90.00
_cell.angle_gamma   90.00
#
_symmetry.space_group_name_H-M   'P 1'
#
loop_
_entity.id
_entity.type
_entity.pdbx_description
1 polymer ?
#
loop_
_entity_poly.entity_id
_entity_poly.type
_entity_poly.pdbx_seq_one_letter_code
_entity_poly.pdbx_strand_id
1 'polypeptide(L)'
;MDERPIALTIGTAGHVDHGKTTLVRYMTGTDTDRLEEEHRRGISIVPGYAELELPSGRRASLVDVPGHERFVKNMVAGATGVDAFLLVVAADDGVMPQTREHLDVLRVLGVHRGVVALTKTDAVDEEMVELAELDAAELLESVHFEAPIIPVSGVTGVGVDDLRDALDRLAGESENGRAGALARLPVDRTFVLKGIGLVATGTLWSGEIRSGDTLYTSAGQRPRVRGVQNHGRPAEVARAGARTALDLVGIEAAELEPGDVLLSSPVPTTRALDARIQLLESAFPLKHGVRLRLYHGTRATNARVRLLDRGELPPGQSVLARLVLQEDLVVLPGDRFVLRSSSPQVTVGGGVVLDPAPTGRRPEQGWLEALESGDRSRTVPLALARAPGKGMTAEELALVVPATPEQIADVAGDSPEVANLGGLYALAGELEAARVRLLEALKARAEDRPESPELSMAEARIATGLDARLADALIAALAGGNEPEVRIAEDGVTLPDAEEVPPELEKEAGGLLDALRGAGVEPPAVEATPAARLLLKRGEVVRLDGGLFAASEAAEAVLEQVKTVCREEGEISLAGFRDRLGTSRKYAQAWLEYADDAGVTRRVGDARVLTRRYR
;
A
#
# COMPACT_ATOMS: atom_id res chain seq x y z
N MET A 1 7.27 30.92 14.66
CA MET A 1 8.24 30.09 13.95
C MET A 1 7.88 30.12 12.48
N ASP A 2 8.87 30.29 11.61
CA ASP A 2 8.60 30.38 10.16
C ASP A 2 8.27 28.99 9.62
N GLU A 3 7.00 28.74 9.33
CA GLU A 3 6.48 27.44 8.85
C GLU A 3 6.38 27.37 7.32
N ARG A 4 7.02 28.32 6.61
CA ARG A 4 7.04 28.28 5.13
C ARG A 4 7.63 26.96 4.65
N PRO A 5 7.02 26.27 3.68
CA PRO A 5 7.56 25.02 3.14
C PRO A 5 8.90 25.24 2.43
N ILE A 6 9.69 24.17 2.31
CA ILE A 6 10.86 24.16 1.42
C ILE A 6 10.35 24.20 -0.01
N ALA A 7 10.73 25.23 -0.75
CA ALA A 7 10.32 25.43 -2.13
C ALA A 7 11.16 24.59 -3.12
N LEU A 8 12.42 24.30 -2.77
CA LEU A 8 13.36 23.58 -3.64
C LEU A 8 14.40 22.84 -2.79
N THR A 9 14.68 21.58 -3.15
CA THR A 9 15.81 20.81 -2.61
C THR A 9 16.90 20.76 -3.66
N ILE A 10 18.09 21.28 -3.33
CA ILE A 10 19.23 21.43 -4.24
C ILE A 10 20.35 20.51 -3.80
N GLY A 11 20.82 19.62 -4.68
CA GLY A 11 22.03 18.81 -4.44
C GLY A 11 23.26 19.43 -5.06
N THR A 12 24.35 19.59 -4.30
CA THR A 12 25.63 19.97 -4.89
C THR A 12 26.22 18.82 -5.71
N ALA A 13 26.96 19.09 -6.73
CA ALA A 13 27.70 18.11 -7.55
C ALA A 13 29.05 18.72 -7.97
N GLY A 14 30.01 17.88 -8.35
CA GLY A 14 31.32 18.35 -8.80
C GLY A 14 32.49 17.68 -8.10
N HIS A 15 33.68 17.91 -8.58
CA HIS A 15 34.91 17.27 -8.10
C HIS A 15 35.22 17.62 -6.63
N VAL A 16 36.08 16.81 -5.98
CA VAL A 16 36.70 17.16 -4.70
C VAL A 16 37.53 18.43 -4.91
N ASP A 17 37.66 19.27 -3.90
CA ASP A 17 38.41 20.53 -3.91
C ASP A 17 37.91 21.63 -4.89
N HIS A 18 36.78 21.43 -5.59
CA HIS A 18 36.14 22.48 -6.39
C HIS A 18 35.37 23.52 -5.56
N GLY A 19 35.42 23.45 -4.23
CA GLY A 19 34.85 24.46 -3.35
C GLY A 19 33.36 24.32 -3.05
N LYS A 20 32.76 23.15 -3.22
CA LYS A 20 31.34 22.89 -2.89
C LYS A 20 30.98 23.34 -1.47
N THR A 21 31.62 22.76 -0.46
CA THR A 21 31.41 23.07 0.97
C THR A 21 31.71 24.53 1.29
N THR A 22 32.76 25.11 0.69
CA THR A 22 33.08 26.52 0.84
C THR A 22 31.97 27.43 0.32
N LEU A 23 31.47 27.15 -0.88
CA LEU A 23 30.37 27.91 -1.49
C LEU A 23 29.08 27.78 -0.66
N VAL A 24 28.69 26.54 -0.25
CA VAL A 24 27.53 26.31 0.63
C VAL A 24 27.66 27.08 1.94
N ARG A 25 28.83 27.00 2.56
CA ARG A 25 29.11 27.76 3.80
C ARG A 25 29.01 29.26 3.61
N TYR A 26 29.50 29.81 2.48
CA TYR A 26 29.36 31.23 2.18
C TYR A 26 27.89 31.66 2.03
N MET A 27 27.10 30.88 1.28
CA MET A 27 25.68 31.19 1.02
C MET A 27 24.81 31.05 2.25
N THR A 28 25.07 30.09 3.13
CA THR A 28 24.18 29.71 4.23
C THR A 28 24.69 30.04 5.63
N GLY A 29 25.99 30.33 5.77
CA GLY A 29 26.65 30.46 7.07
C GLY A 29 26.82 29.12 7.83
N THR A 30 26.44 27.99 7.24
CA THR A 30 26.48 26.68 7.88
C THR A 30 27.68 25.90 7.36
N ASP A 31 28.49 25.37 8.28
CA ASP A 31 29.53 24.41 7.95
C ASP A 31 28.88 23.01 7.82
N THR A 32 28.91 22.44 6.62
CA THR A 32 28.31 21.16 6.29
C THR A 32 29.20 19.97 6.64
N ASP A 33 30.49 20.15 6.78
CA ASP A 33 31.43 19.15 7.29
C ASP A 33 31.29 19.06 8.83
N ARG A 34 30.90 17.89 9.33
CA ARG A 34 30.59 17.69 10.77
C ARG A 34 31.49 16.68 11.46
N LEU A 35 32.19 15.83 10.68
CA LEU A 35 33.06 14.82 11.21
C LEU A 35 34.45 15.39 11.41
N GLU A 36 35.12 15.10 12.52
CA GLU A 36 36.53 15.47 12.74
C GLU A 36 37.44 14.96 11.62
N GLU A 37 37.07 13.84 11.00
CA GLU A 37 37.80 13.26 9.88
C GLU A 37 37.65 14.09 8.59
N GLU A 38 36.47 14.68 8.34
CA GLU A 38 36.24 15.61 7.22
C GLU A 38 37.13 16.84 7.35
N HIS A 39 37.13 17.49 8.51
CA HIS A 39 38.01 18.64 8.80
C HIS A 39 39.49 18.28 8.71
N ARG A 40 39.91 17.11 9.20
CA ARG A 40 41.29 16.66 9.16
C ARG A 40 41.78 16.37 7.74
N ARG A 41 40.90 15.79 6.89
CA ARG A 41 41.24 15.39 5.52
C ARG A 41 40.96 16.48 4.49
N GLY A 42 40.13 17.47 4.83
CA GLY A 42 39.63 18.49 3.92
C GLY A 42 38.65 17.98 2.87
N ILE A 43 38.01 16.83 3.11
CA ILE A 43 37.08 16.21 2.18
C ILE A 43 35.79 15.81 2.90
N SER A 44 34.64 16.09 2.29
CA SER A 44 33.33 15.62 2.79
C SER A 44 33.19 14.10 2.60
N ILE A 45 32.74 13.40 3.63
CA ILE A 45 32.55 11.93 3.65
C ILE A 45 31.08 11.56 3.61
N VAL A 46 30.23 12.32 4.32
CA VAL A 46 28.80 12.12 4.41
C VAL A 46 28.07 13.36 3.89
N PRO A 47 26.82 13.22 3.40
CA PRO A 47 26.05 14.39 2.97
C PRO A 47 25.86 15.38 4.11
N GLY A 48 26.20 16.64 3.83
CA GLY A 48 25.94 17.79 4.69
C GLY A 48 24.60 18.44 4.32
N TYR A 49 23.98 19.14 5.24
CA TYR A 49 22.68 19.76 5.01
C TYR A 49 22.66 21.17 5.54
N ALA A 50 22.19 22.10 4.73
CA ALA A 50 22.03 23.51 5.09
C ALA A 50 20.71 24.06 4.55
N GLU A 51 20.22 25.11 5.16
CA GLU A 51 19.05 25.83 4.71
C GLU A 51 19.49 27.17 4.08
N LEU A 52 18.93 27.50 2.92
CA LEU A 52 19.18 28.73 2.20
C LEU A 52 17.90 29.54 2.12
N GLU A 53 17.93 30.78 2.57
CA GLU A 53 16.89 31.77 2.27
C GLU A 53 17.22 32.45 0.95
N LEU A 54 16.28 32.34 0.01
CA LEU A 54 16.39 32.88 -1.34
C LEU A 54 15.93 34.36 -1.37
N PRO A 55 16.31 35.16 -2.37
CA PRO A 55 15.97 36.58 -2.45
C PRO A 55 14.49 36.90 -2.36
N SER A 56 13.63 36.02 -2.89
CA SER A 56 12.17 36.14 -2.79
C SER A 56 11.60 35.85 -1.38
N GLY A 57 12.45 35.43 -0.43
CA GLY A 57 12.05 34.94 0.87
C GLY A 57 11.57 33.48 0.89
N ARG A 58 11.65 32.75 -0.24
CA ARG A 58 11.46 31.29 -0.27
C ARG A 58 12.62 30.61 0.45
N ARG A 59 12.37 29.37 0.90
CA ARG A 59 13.41 28.54 1.56
C ARG A 59 13.80 27.38 0.66
N ALA A 60 15.10 27.14 0.51
CA ALA A 60 15.64 25.97 -0.16
C ALA A 60 16.44 25.11 0.82
N SER A 61 16.42 23.81 0.62
CA SER A 61 17.28 22.84 1.31
C SER A 61 18.49 22.56 0.43
N LEU A 62 19.70 22.81 0.92
CA LEU A 62 20.94 22.43 0.25
C LEU A 62 21.45 21.11 0.82
N VAL A 63 21.74 20.17 -0.07
CA VAL A 63 22.37 18.89 0.25
C VAL A 63 23.79 18.91 -0.33
N ASP A 64 24.77 19.10 0.53
CA ASP A 64 26.19 19.10 0.14
C ASP A 64 26.70 17.66 0.07
N VAL A 65 26.89 17.16 -1.15
CA VAL A 65 27.28 15.76 -1.37
C VAL A 65 28.80 15.59 -1.46
N PRO A 66 29.34 14.46 -0.96
CA PRO A 66 30.76 14.14 -1.08
C PRO A 66 31.21 14.08 -2.54
N GLY A 67 32.34 14.71 -2.85
CA GLY A 67 32.93 14.76 -4.20
C GLY A 67 33.72 13.51 -4.59
N HIS A 68 34.21 12.74 -3.64
CA HIS A 68 35.18 11.66 -3.89
C HIS A 68 34.48 10.34 -4.32
N GLU A 69 35.00 9.65 -5.35
CA GLU A 69 34.49 8.42 -5.96
C GLU A 69 34.14 7.29 -4.94
N ARG A 70 34.90 7.19 -3.83
CA ARG A 70 34.65 6.21 -2.76
C ARG A 70 33.35 6.46 -2.03
N PHE A 71 32.81 7.67 -2.09
CA PHE A 71 31.60 8.07 -1.39
C PHE A 71 30.38 8.21 -2.30
N VAL A 72 30.43 7.68 -3.52
CA VAL A 72 29.30 7.73 -4.48
C VAL A 72 28.02 7.13 -3.88
N LYS A 73 28.10 6.12 -2.99
CA LYS A 73 26.92 5.65 -2.24
C LYS A 73 26.26 6.80 -1.47
N ASN A 74 27.04 7.59 -0.78
CA ASN A 74 26.56 8.72 0.01
C ASN A 74 26.10 9.86 -0.90
N MET A 75 26.78 10.05 -2.03
CA MET A 75 26.34 10.98 -3.07
C MET A 75 24.96 10.60 -3.63
N VAL A 76 24.74 9.34 -4.02
CA VAL A 76 23.44 8.88 -4.51
C VAL A 76 22.36 9.04 -3.43
N ALA A 77 22.67 8.69 -2.18
CA ALA A 77 21.72 8.87 -1.07
C ALA A 77 21.35 10.36 -0.85
N GLY A 78 22.32 11.27 -1.00
CA GLY A 78 22.07 12.70 -0.91
C GLY A 78 21.37 13.27 -2.14
N ALA A 79 21.70 12.79 -3.34
CA ALA A 79 21.11 13.25 -4.61
C ALA A 79 19.70 12.69 -4.85
N THR A 80 19.34 11.60 -4.19
CA THR A 80 17.96 11.08 -4.28
C THR A 80 17.00 11.97 -3.50
N GLY A 81 15.98 12.47 -4.16
CA GLY A 81 15.00 13.40 -3.57
C GLY A 81 15.34 14.87 -3.71
N VAL A 82 16.41 15.22 -4.45
CA VAL A 82 16.66 16.62 -4.85
C VAL A 82 15.81 16.98 -6.09
N ASP A 83 15.50 18.26 -6.21
CA ASP A 83 14.71 18.83 -7.30
C ASP A 83 15.58 19.46 -8.38
N ALA A 84 16.74 19.99 -7.96
CA ALA A 84 17.68 20.66 -8.83
C ALA A 84 19.13 20.42 -8.39
N PHE A 85 20.06 20.59 -9.29
CA PHE A 85 21.49 20.47 -8.99
C PHE A 85 22.16 21.86 -8.92
N LEU A 86 23.20 21.93 -8.10
CA LEU A 86 24.23 22.97 -8.12
C LEU A 86 25.57 22.31 -8.49
N LEU A 87 25.88 22.32 -9.80
CA LEU A 87 27.14 21.76 -10.28
C LEU A 87 28.29 22.77 -10.04
N VAL A 88 29.31 22.36 -9.29
CA VAL A 88 30.42 23.20 -8.91
C VAL A 88 31.67 22.79 -9.72
N VAL A 89 32.18 23.69 -10.52
CA VAL A 89 33.38 23.53 -11.33
C VAL A 89 34.35 24.62 -10.92
N ALA A 90 35.60 24.28 -10.67
CA ALA A 90 36.62 25.28 -10.32
C ALA A 90 37.29 25.81 -11.59
N ALA A 91 37.46 27.12 -11.69
CA ALA A 91 38.04 27.77 -12.87
C ALA A 91 39.52 27.44 -13.09
N ASP A 92 40.24 27.04 -12.02
CA ASP A 92 41.65 26.61 -12.09
C ASP A 92 41.83 25.17 -12.60
N ASP A 93 40.80 24.32 -12.50
CA ASP A 93 40.88 22.88 -12.83
C ASP A 93 40.00 22.50 -14.03
N GLY A 94 38.93 23.27 -14.31
CA GLY A 94 37.92 22.93 -15.33
C GLY A 94 37.08 21.70 -15.00
N VAL A 95 36.57 21.01 -16.02
CA VAL A 95 35.73 19.80 -15.87
C VAL A 95 36.59 18.57 -15.58
N MET A 96 36.41 17.99 -14.41
CA MET A 96 37.12 16.81 -13.93
C MET A 96 36.30 15.52 -14.09
N PRO A 97 36.93 14.32 -14.09
CA PRO A 97 36.21 13.05 -14.26
C PRO A 97 35.06 12.83 -13.26
N GLN A 98 35.21 13.25 -12.00
CA GLN A 98 34.14 13.14 -10.99
C GLN A 98 33.00 14.11 -11.27
N THR A 99 33.24 15.26 -11.89
CA THR A 99 32.20 16.19 -12.34
C THR A 99 31.26 15.49 -13.35
N ARG A 100 31.85 14.74 -14.31
CA ARG A 100 31.11 13.96 -15.30
C ARG A 100 30.33 12.82 -14.63
N GLU A 101 30.95 12.05 -13.72
CA GLU A 101 30.25 10.96 -12.99
C GLU A 101 29.08 11.50 -12.18
N HIS A 102 29.22 12.63 -11.49
CA HIS A 102 28.14 13.24 -10.74
C HIS A 102 26.98 13.68 -11.63
N LEU A 103 27.28 14.27 -12.77
CA LEU A 103 26.26 14.69 -13.72
C LEU A 103 25.53 13.49 -14.34
N ASP A 104 26.25 12.41 -14.63
CA ASP A 104 25.66 11.14 -15.06
C ASP A 104 24.70 10.55 -14.02
N VAL A 105 25.08 10.58 -12.74
CA VAL A 105 24.18 10.13 -11.65
C VAL A 105 22.95 11.01 -11.56
N LEU A 106 23.09 12.35 -11.64
CA LEU A 106 21.96 13.28 -11.64
C LEU A 106 21.02 13.02 -12.81
N ARG A 107 21.56 12.80 -14.02
CA ARG A 107 20.79 12.44 -15.22
C ARG A 107 19.97 11.15 -15.01
N VAL A 108 20.60 10.12 -14.50
CA VAL A 108 19.93 8.83 -14.20
C VAL A 108 18.85 9.00 -13.14
N LEU A 109 19.08 9.84 -12.13
CA LEU A 109 18.09 10.18 -11.10
C LEU A 109 17.01 11.14 -11.60
N GLY A 110 17.10 11.64 -12.85
CA GLY A 110 16.12 12.52 -13.47
C GLY A 110 16.17 13.95 -12.97
N VAL A 111 17.28 14.36 -12.39
CA VAL A 111 17.53 15.75 -11.99
C VAL A 111 18.10 16.49 -13.19
N HIS A 112 17.26 17.14 -13.98
CA HIS A 112 17.64 17.80 -15.24
C HIS A 112 17.76 19.32 -15.14
N ARG A 113 17.33 19.91 -14.03
CA ARG A 113 17.32 21.36 -13.80
C ARG A 113 18.40 21.72 -12.79
N GLY A 114 19.08 22.82 -13.02
CA GLY A 114 20.13 23.24 -12.10
C GLY A 114 20.85 24.51 -12.54
N VAL A 115 21.92 24.78 -11.83
CA VAL A 115 22.86 25.91 -12.09
C VAL A 115 24.29 25.37 -12.00
N VAL A 116 25.17 25.89 -12.81
CA VAL A 116 26.62 25.68 -12.69
C VAL A 116 27.25 26.89 -12.00
N ALA A 117 27.92 26.64 -10.89
CA ALA A 117 28.77 27.62 -10.21
C ALA A 117 30.24 27.41 -10.64
N LEU A 118 30.78 28.32 -11.38
CA LEU A 118 32.19 28.33 -11.74
C LEU A 118 32.98 29.04 -10.63
N THR A 119 33.62 28.26 -9.76
CA THR A 119 34.23 28.75 -8.52
C THR A 119 35.70 29.13 -8.71
N LYS A 120 36.31 29.71 -7.67
CA LYS A 120 37.73 30.15 -7.62
C LYS A 120 38.08 31.19 -8.68
N THR A 121 37.13 32.00 -9.12
CA THR A 121 37.37 33.08 -10.10
C THR A 121 38.32 34.17 -9.58
N ASP A 122 38.50 34.23 -8.27
CA ASP A 122 39.47 35.11 -7.61
C ASP A 122 40.91 34.59 -7.67
N ALA A 123 41.12 33.33 -8.06
CA ALA A 123 42.42 32.67 -8.08
C ALA A 123 43.07 32.61 -9.48
N VAL A 124 42.31 32.95 -10.54
CA VAL A 124 42.73 32.85 -11.95
C VAL A 124 42.46 34.16 -12.70
N ASP A 125 43.01 34.30 -13.89
CA ASP A 125 42.72 35.42 -14.78
C ASP A 125 41.42 35.20 -15.60
N GLU A 126 40.98 36.24 -16.29
CA GLU A 126 39.73 36.25 -17.05
C GLU A 126 39.73 35.22 -18.21
N GLU A 127 40.88 35.01 -18.85
CA GLU A 127 41.04 34.03 -19.94
C GLU A 127 40.82 32.59 -19.43
N MET A 128 41.31 32.27 -18.25
CA MET A 128 41.06 30.97 -17.61
C MET A 128 39.61 30.79 -17.20
N VAL A 129 38.93 31.85 -16.74
CA VAL A 129 37.49 31.82 -16.44
C VAL A 129 36.70 31.50 -17.69
N GLU A 130 36.95 32.20 -18.82
CA GLU A 130 36.27 31.96 -20.09
C GLU A 130 36.50 30.53 -20.60
N LEU A 131 37.71 29.99 -20.47
CA LEU A 131 38.04 28.62 -20.89
C LEU A 131 37.27 27.60 -20.08
N ALA A 132 37.21 27.75 -18.76
CA ALA A 132 36.50 26.85 -17.89
C ALA A 132 34.96 26.95 -18.07
N GLU A 133 34.45 28.12 -18.45
CA GLU A 133 33.05 28.31 -18.84
C GLU A 133 32.71 27.54 -20.11
N LEU A 134 33.56 27.57 -21.12
CA LEU A 134 33.42 26.78 -22.35
C LEU A 134 33.47 25.27 -22.07
N ASP A 135 34.41 24.81 -21.23
CA ASP A 135 34.49 23.38 -20.85
C ASP A 135 33.22 22.90 -20.10
N ALA A 136 32.68 23.74 -19.22
CA ALA A 136 31.42 23.47 -18.54
C ALA A 136 30.23 23.46 -19.51
N ALA A 137 30.21 24.35 -20.50
CA ALA A 137 29.16 24.40 -21.51
C ALA A 137 29.18 23.14 -22.41
N GLU A 138 30.37 22.70 -22.87
CA GLU A 138 30.54 21.48 -23.64
C GLU A 138 30.08 20.24 -22.82
N LEU A 139 30.36 20.20 -21.53
CA LEU A 139 29.87 19.13 -20.66
C LEU A 139 28.33 19.10 -20.62
N LEU A 140 27.68 20.24 -20.41
CA LEU A 140 26.22 20.33 -20.36
C LEU A 140 25.60 19.89 -21.70
N GLU A 141 26.16 20.34 -22.83
CA GLU A 141 25.69 19.95 -24.16
C GLU A 141 25.79 18.43 -24.38
N SER A 142 26.91 17.80 -23.93
CA SER A 142 27.15 16.37 -24.09
C SER A 142 26.10 15.50 -23.38
N VAL A 143 25.41 16.01 -22.39
CA VAL A 143 24.35 15.31 -21.63
C VAL A 143 22.95 15.90 -21.87
N HIS A 144 22.84 16.86 -22.78
CA HIS A 144 21.60 17.58 -23.13
C HIS A 144 20.94 18.29 -21.94
N PHE A 145 21.73 18.95 -21.12
CA PHE A 145 21.28 19.79 -20.02
C PHE A 145 21.38 21.27 -20.39
N GLU A 146 20.36 22.02 -19.99
CA GLU A 146 20.37 23.48 -20.07
C GLU A 146 20.45 24.04 -18.65
N ALA A 147 21.56 24.72 -18.32
CA ALA A 147 21.74 25.34 -17.03
C ALA A 147 22.60 26.63 -17.19
N PRO A 148 22.26 27.71 -16.49
CA PRO A 148 23.13 28.91 -16.49
C PRO A 148 24.44 28.60 -15.80
N ILE A 149 25.53 29.12 -16.36
CA ILE A 149 26.86 29.06 -15.78
C ILE A 149 27.15 30.43 -15.16
N ILE A 150 27.50 30.45 -13.88
CA ILE A 150 27.66 31.67 -13.11
C ILE A 150 29.05 31.66 -12.46
N PRO A 151 29.96 32.58 -12.89
CA PRO A 151 31.25 32.75 -12.25
C PRO A 151 31.09 33.29 -10.83
N VAL A 152 31.73 32.62 -9.85
CA VAL A 152 31.61 32.98 -8.43
C VAL A 152 32.93 32.80 -7.68
N SER A 153 33.08 33.54 -6.59
CA SER A 153 34.12 33.27 -5.59
C SER A 153 33.43 33.00 -4.23
N GLY A 154 33.62 31.80 -3.70
CA GLY A 154 33.18 31.45 -2.33
C GLY A 154 34.02 32.09 -1.22
N VAL A 155 35.09 32.80 -1.58
CA VAL A 155 36.00 33.53 -0.66
C VAL A 155 35.68 35.02 -0.63
N THR A 156 35.54 35.64 -1.80
CA THR A 156 35.29 37.09 -1.92
C THR A 156 33.81 37.44 -1.99
N GLY A 157 32.98 36.48 -2.37
CA GLY A 157 31.54 36.67 -2.55
C GLY A 157 31.13 37.24 -3.91
N VAL A 158 32.05 37.48 -4.81
CA VAL A 158 31.74 37.93 -6.18
C VAL A 158 30.85 36.89 -6.87
N GLY A 159 29.77 37.32 -7.55
CA GLY A 159 28.83 36.48 -8.30
C GLY A 159 27.87 35.66 -7.46
N VAL A 160 28.00 35.64 -6.12
CA VAL A 160 27.12 34.81 -5.26
C VAL A 160 25.67 35.31 -5.23
N ASP A 161 25.44 36.61 -5.37
CA ASP A 161 24.08 37.16 -5.45
C ASP A 161 23.42 36.75 -6.77
N ASP A 162 24.12 36.77 -7.90
CA ASP A 162 23.61 36.27 -9.20
C ASP A 162 23.27 34.76 -9.13
N LEU A 163 24.09 33.99 -8.41
CA LEU A 163 23.85 32.59 -8.16
C LEU A 163 22.57 32.37 -7.34
N ARG A 164 22.37 33.17 -6.28
CA ARG A 164 21.14 33.12 -5.46
C ARG A 164 19.90 33.48 -6.26
N ASP A 165 20.00 34.48 -7.15
CA ASP A 165 18.91 34.87 -8.05
C ASP A 165 18.55 33.76 -9.05
N ALA A 166 19.57 33.04 -9.57
CA ALA A 166 19.34 31.90 -10.44
C ALA A 166 18.65 30.72 -9.71
N LEU A 167 19.08 30.43 -8.49
CA LEU A 167 18.43 29.43 -7.64
C LEU A 167 17.00 29.80 -7.25
N ASP A 168 16.73 31.10 -7.04
CA ASP A 168 15.38 31.59 -6.74
C ASP A 168 14.42 31.47 -7.94
N ARG A 169 14.92 31.71 -9.17
CA ARG A 169 14.17 31.43 -10.39
C ARG A 169 13.77 29.95 -10.50
N LEU A 170 14.71 29.02 -10.25
CA LEU A 170 14.44 27.59 -10.24
C LEU A 170 13.37 27.20 -9.18
N ALA A 171 13.43 27.83 -7.99
CA ALA A 171 12.44 27.61 -6.94
C ALA A 171 11.05 28.14 -7.32
N GLY A 172 10.96 29.19 -8.12
CA GLY A 172 9.71 29.73 -8.62
C GLY A 172 9.00 28.86 -9.65
N GLU A 173 9.74 28.02 -10.36
CA GLU A 173 9.23 27.11 -11.38
C GLU A 173 8.96 25.69 -10.86
N SER A 174 9.27 25.43 -9.60
CA SER A 174 9.06 24.11 -8.99
C SER A 174 7.58 23.94 -8.62
N GLU A 175 6.90 23.03 -9.29
CA GLU A 175 5.57 22.58 -8.85
C GLU A 175 5.74 21.62 -7.67
N ASN A 176 5.18 21.96 -6.51
CA ASN A 176 5.16 21.11 -5.31
C ASN A 176 4.22 19.89 -5.48
N GLY A 177 4.42 19.07 -6.50
CA GLY A 177 3.64 17.86 -6.78
C GLY A 177 3.80 16.72 -5.74
N ARG A 178 4.53 16.97 -4.65
CA ARG A 178 4.81 15.97 -3.61
C ARG A 178 3.92 16.12 -2.37
N ALA A 179 3.15 17.19 -2.28
CA ALA A 179 2.14 17.36 -1.23
C ALA A 179 0.94 16.43 -1.50
N GLY A 180 0.34 15.84 -0.47
CA GLY A 180 -0.79 14.92 -0.60
C GLY A 180 -0.42 13.46 -0.91
N ALA A 181 0.83 13.16 -1.27
CA ALA A 181 1.31 11.81 -1.46
C ALA A 181 1.61 11.08 -0.14
N LEU A 182 1.79 9.77 -0.21
CA LEU A 182 2.31 8.95 0.89
C LEU A 182 3.60 9.58 1.46
N ALA A 183 3.64 9.82 2.78
CA ALA A 183 4.86 10.31 3.40
C ALA A 183 5.94 9.24 3.38
N ARG A 184 7.14 9.60 2.88
CA ARG A 184 8.29 8.70 2.72
C ARG A 184 9.55 9.38 3.22
N LEU A 185 10.12 8.86 4.31
CA LEU A 185 11.39 9.31 4.87
C LEU A 185 12.42 8.17 4.80
N PRO A 186 13.28 8.11 3.78
CA PRO A 186 14.43 7.21 3.79
C PRO A 186 15.38 7.60 4.92
N VAL A 187 15.68 6.62 5.77
CA VAL A 187 16.53 6.83 6.95
C VAL A 187 17.99 6.77 6.53
N ASP A 188 18.73 7.82 6.78
CA ASP A 188 20.19 7.88 6.54
C ASP A 188 21.03 7.74 7.81
N ARG A 189 20.47 8.09 8.97
CA ARG A 189 21.13 7.92 10.28
C ARG A 189 20.10 7.60 11.36
N THR A 190 20.52 6.78 12.31
CA THR A 190 19.81 6.55 13.57
C THR A 190 20.76 6.75 14.74
N PHE A 191 20.28 7.29 15.84
CA PHE A 191 21.04 7.44 17.07
C PHE A 191 20.11 7.52 18.28
N VAL A 192 20.64 7.14 19.44
CA VAL A 192 19.89 7.20 20.69
C VAL A 192 20.35 8.39 21.51
N LEU A 193 19.44 9.29 21.84
CA LEU A 193 19.70 10.43 22.72
C LEU A 193 19.17 10.15 24.13
N LYS A 194 20.03 10.40 25.13
CA LYS A 194 19.65 10.24 26.54
C LYS A 194 18.46 11.11 26.91
N GLY A 195 17.37 10.49 27.39
CA GLY A 195 16.13 11.20 27.77
C GLY A 195 15.15 11.44 26.62
N ILE A 196 15.59 11.27 25.37
CA ILE A 196 14.76 11.41 24.17
C ILE A 196 14.40 10.02 23.60
N GLY A 197 15.35 9.13 23.43
CA GLY A 197 15.16 7.82 22.81
C GLY A 197 15.76 7.75 21.42
N LEU A 198 15.17 6.91 20.56
CA LEU A 198 15.62 6.72 19.19
C LEU A 198 15.24 7.91 18.32
N VAL A 199 16.22 8.47 17.64
CA VAL A 199 16.04 9.52 16.63
C VAL A 199 16.45 8.97 15.27
N ALA A 200 15.56 9.08 14.29
CA ALA A 200 15.84 8.78 12.89
C ALA A 200 15.92 10.07 12.07
N THR A 201 16.88 10.15 11.17
CA THR A 201 17.03 11.31 10.28
C THR A 201 16.96 10.89 8.82
N GLY A 202 16.48 11.81 7.97
CA GLY A 202 16.38 11.65 6.53
C GLY A 202 15.89 12.92 5.85
N THR A 203 15.89 12.94 4.53
CA THR A 203 15.16 13.95 3.76
C THR A 203 13.77 13.39 3.44
N LEU A 204 12.72 14.11 3.79
CA LEU A 204 11.34 13.67 3.50
C LEU A 204 11.08 13.80 1.98
N TRP A 205 10.90 12.67 1.30
CA TRP A 205 10.74 12.66 -0.16
C TRP A 205 9.35 13.11 -0.60
N SER A 206 8.33 12.74 0.16
CA SER A 206 6.93 13.03 -0.17
C SER A 206 6.08 13.09 1.09
N GLY A 207 4.90 13.71 0.98
CA GLY A 207 3.91 13.81 2.04
C GLY A 207 4.30 14.71 3.20
N GLU A 208 3.60 14.51 4.31
CA GLU A 208 3.82 15.21 5.57
C GLU A 208 3.90 14.24 6.74
N ILE A 209 4.69 14.57 7.76
CA ILE A 209 4.78 13.83 9.02
C ILE A 209 4.60 14.81 10.18
N ARG A 210 3.70 14.50 11.11
CA ARG A 210 3.38 15.32 12.27
C ARG A 210 3.76 14.63 13.57
N SER A 211 3.96 15.41 14.60
CA SER A 211 4.04 14.88 15.97
C SER A 211 2.74 14.18 16.33
N GLY A 212 2.84 12.96 16.86
CA GLY A 212 1.70 12.09 17.17
C GLY A 212 1.37 11.04 16.12
N ASP A 213 1.86 11.17 14.88
CA ASP A 213 1.63 10.21 13.81
C ASP A 213 2.20 8.83 14.15
N THR A 214 1.55 7.80 13.63
CA THR A 214 2.09 6.43 13.62
C THR A 214 2.65 6.16 12.23
N LEU A 215 3.91 5.79 12.16
CA LEU A 215 4.59 5.44 10.92
C LEU A 215 4.75 3.92 10.79
N TYR A 216 5.12 3.48 9.59
CA TYR A 216 5.40 2.08 9.28
C TYR A 216 6.85 1.96 8.80
N THR A 217 7.56 0.92 9.25
CA THR A 217 8.86 0.55 8.70
C THR A 217 8.70 -0.49 7.59
N SER A 218 9.75 -0.68 6.80
CA SER A 218 9.83 -1.77 5.81
C SER A 218 9.66 -3.17 6.40
N ALA A 219 9.98 -3.34 7.68
CA ALA A 219 9.83 -4.61 8.41
C ALA A 219 8.48 -4.76 9.13
N GLY A 220 7.59 -3.76 9.03
CA GLY A 220 6.23 -3.80 9.56
C GLY A 220 6.07 -3.30 10.99
N GLN A 221 7.12 -2.75 11.63
CA GLN A 221 6.97 -2.07 12.92
C GLN A 221 6.15 -0.78 12.77
N ARG A 222 5.56 -0.34 13.86
CA ARG A 222 4.66 0.83 13.90
C ARG A 222 5.11 1.84 14.96
N PRO A 223 6.26 2.52 14.76
CA PRO A 223 6.72 3.56 15.67
C PRO A 223 5.76 4.77 15.64
N ARG A 224 5.63 5.41 16.81
CA ARG A 224 4.93 6.68 16.93
C ARG A 224 5.94 7.84 16.98
N VAL A 225 5.64 8.90 16.26
CA VAL A 225 6.41 10.14 16.26
C VAL A 225 6.10 10.93 17.53
N ARG A 226 7.08 11.15 18.39
CA ARG A 226 6.97 11.96 19.58
C ARG A 226 7.33 13.41 19.31
N GLY A 227 8.28 13.66 18.44
CA GLY A 227 8.74 14.99 18.07
C GLY A 227 9.30 15.03 16.66
N VAL A 228 9.20 16.20 16.05
CA VAL A 228 9.69 16.51 14.71
C VAL A 228 10.67 17.68 14.79
N GLN A 229 11.77 17.60 14.02
CA GLN A 229 12.68 18.72 13.81
C GLN A 229 12.96 18.84 12.32
N ASN A 230 12.94 20.06 11.81
CA ASN A 230 13.37 20.42 10.45
C ASN A 230 14.65 21.23 10.51
N HIS A 231 15.69 20.81 9.80
CA HIS A 231 17.01 21.48 9.82
C HIS A 231 17.54 21.76 11.23
N GLY A 232 17.32 20.83 12.18
CA GLY A 232 17.76 20.94 13.58
C GLY A 232 16.92 21.86 14.45
N ARG A 233 15.81 22.41 13.97
CA ARG A 233 14.86 23.23 14.73
C ARG A 233 13.58 22.46 15.02
N PRO A 234 13.03 22.52 16.24
CA PRO A 234 11.74 21.92 16.55
C PRO A 234 10.63 22.41 15.61
N ALA A 235 9.78 21.48 15.14
CA ALA A 235 8.66 21.77 14.26
C ALA A 235 7.46 20.88 14.64
N GLU A 236 6.25 21.30 14.30
CA GLU A 236 5.05 20.48 14.46
C GLU A 236 4.84 19.52 13.29
N VAL A 237 5.33 19.92 12.12
CA VAL A 237 5.18 19.16 10.86
C VAL A 237 6.47 19.18 10.04
N ALA A 238 6.83 18.02 9.51
CA ALA A 238 7.79 17.91 8.42
C ALA A 238 7.04 17.82 7.10
N ARG A 239 7.55 18.51 6.06
CA ARG A 239 7.03 18.49 4.69
C ARG A 239 8.07 18.00 3.71
N ALA A 240 7.62 17.51 2.56
CA ALA A 240 8.51 17.05 1.49
C ALA A 240 9.62 18.08 1.18
N GLY A 241 10.82 17.59 0.92
CA GLY A 241 12.03 18.40 0.71
C GLY A 241 12.79 18.78 2.00
N ALA A 242 12.15 18.71 3.18
CA ALA A 242 12.79 19.09 4.43
C ALA A 242 13.77 18.01 4.93
N ARG A 243 14.92 18.47 5.43
CA ARG A 243 15.81 17.65 6.26
C ARG A 243 15.16 17.46 7.62
N THR A 244 14.72 16.23 7.92
CA THR A 244 13.87 15.91 9.05
C THR A 244 14.57 14.98 10.03
N ALA A 245 14.41 15.26 11.32
CA ALA A 245 14.71 14.33 12.41
C ALA A 245 13.41 13.99 13.14
N LEU A 246 13.16 12.70 13.32
CA LEU A 246 12.00 12.17 14.02
C LEU A 246 12.43 11.49 15.31
N ASP A 247 11.83 11.91 16.38
CA ASP A 247 11.93 11.28 17.67
C ASP A 247 10.87 10.18 17.78
N LEU A 248 11.31 8.92 17.88
CA LEU A 248 10.48 7.74 17.73
C LEU A 248 10.31 6.99 19.05
N VAL A 249 9.09 6.49 19.29
CA VAL A 249 8.77 5.61 20.40
C VAL A 249 8.05 4.35 19.88
N GLY A 250 8.19 3.25 20.63
CA GLY A 250 7.57 1.97 20.24
C GLY A 250 8.38 1.16 19.23
N ILE A 251 9.68 1.48 19.10
CA ILE A 251 10.64 0.73 18.28
C ILE A 251 12.00 0.73 18.98
N GLU A 252 12.71 -0.39 18.88
CA GLU A 252 14.06 -0.52 19.41
C GLU A 252 15.11 -0.03 18.40
N ALA A 253 16.26 0.42 18.90
CA ALA A 253 17.32 0.94 18.03
C ALA A 253 17.89 -0.10 17.04
N ALA A 254 17.81 -1.39 17.37
CA ALA A 254 18.23 -2.48 16.49
C ALA A 254 17.21 -2.84 15.40
N GLU A 255 15.99 -2.27 15.46
CA GLU A 255 14.90 -2.56 14.51
C GLU A 255 14.78 -1.50 13.41
N LEU A 256 15.59 -0.45 13.44
CA LEU A 256 15.61 0.62 12.44
C LEU A 256 17.06 0.97 12.08
N GLU A 257 17.44 0.71 10.84
CA GLU A 257 18.79 0.92 10.34
C GLU A 257 18.84 1.99 9.23
N PRO A 258 20.00 2.63 9.02
CA PRO A 258 20.22 3.41 7.80
C PRO A 258 19.98 2.57 6.54
N GLY A 259 19.10 3.07 5.66
CA GLY A 259 18.61 2.33 4.48
C GLY A 259 17.17 1.87 4.60
N ASP A 260 16.59 1.87 5.80
CA ASP A 260 15.15 1.67 5.98
C ASP A 260 14.36 2.91 5.55
N VAL A 261 13.04 2.75 5.42
CA VAL A 261 12.12 3.84 5.07
C VAL A 261 11.01 3.91 6.11
N LEU A 262 10.72 5.11 6.58
CA LEU A 262 9.55 5.40 7.41
C LEU A 262 8.43 5.93 6.50
N LEU A 263 7.23 5.36 6.66
CA LEU A 263 6.09 5.53 5.76
C LEU A 263 4.83 5.91 6.56
N SER A 264 3.95 6.75 6.01
CA SER A 264 2.65 7.06 6.64
C SER A 264 1.61 5.95 6.49
N SER A 265 1.80 5.03 5.53
CA SER A 265 0.97 3.84 5.34
C SER A 265 1.85 2.64 4.98
N PRO A 266 1.40 1.41 5.23
CA PRO A 266 2.18 0.22 4.90
C PRO A 266 2.37 0.09 3.39
N VAL A 267 3.61 -0.10 2.96
CA VAL A 267 3.99 -0.40 1.57
C VAL A 267 4.65 -1.77 1.54
N PRO A 268 4.20 -2.71 0.70
CA PRO A 268 4.84 -4.00 0.57
C PRO A 268 6.29 -3.87 0.10
N THR A 269 7.17 -4.68 0.65
CA THR A 269 8.54 -4.82 0.15
C THR A 269 8.56 -5.76 -1.05
N THR A 270 9.57 -5.61 -1.90
CA THR A 270 9.74 -6.45 -3.09
C THR A 270 11.16 -6.98 -3.23
N ARG A 271 11.28 -8.17 -3.82
CA ARG A 271 12.55 -8.75 -4.32
C ARG A 271 12.62 -8.81 -5.83
N ALA A 272 11.61 -8.32 -6.53
CA ALA A 272 11.62 -8.22 -7.98
C ALA A 272 10.84 -6.97 -8.40
N LEU A 273 11.37 -6.24 -9.35
CA LEU A 273 10.71 -5.10 -9.95
C LEU A 273 10.93 -5.08 -11.46
N ASP A 274 9.98 -4.54 -12.21
CA ASP A 274 10.14 -4.26 -13.63
C ASP A 274 10.42 -2.77 -13.81
N ALA A 275 11.38 -2.47 -14.67
CA ALA A 275 11.88 -1.11 -14.84
C ALA A 275 12.27 -0.83 -16.30
N ARG A 276 12.26 0.45 -16.67
CA ARG A 276 13.03 0.94 -17.81
C ARG A 276 14.44 1.22 -17.31
N ILE A 277 15.44 0.52 -17.80
CA ILE A 277 16.85 0.79 -17.53
C ILE A 277 17.48 1.51 -18.71
N GLN A 278 18.42 2.40 -18.42
CA GLN A 278 19.24 3.14 -19.39
C GLN A 278 20.70 2.97 -19.02
N LEU A 279 21.52 2.61 -20.01
CA LEU A 279 22.97 2.59 -19.88
C LEU A 279 23.54 3.95 -20.22
N LEU A 280 24.60 4.33 -19.51
CA LEU A 280 25.42 5.48 -19.87
C LEU A 280 26.21 5.18 -21.14
N GLU A 281 26.56 6.22 -21.90
CA GLU A 281 27.39 6.09 -23.10
C GLU A 281 28.81 5.60 -22.76
N SER A 282 29.30 5.98 -21.59
CA SER A 282 30.60 5.57 -21.05
C SER A 282 30.64 4.13 -20.51
N ALA A 283 29.45 3.48 -20.39
CA ALA A 283 29.36 2.12 -19.86
C ALA A 283 29.82 1.06 -20.88
N PHE A 284 30.11 -0.12 -20.38
CA PHE A 284 30.30 -1.31 -21.23
C PHE A 284 28.94 -1.98 -21.54
N PRO A 285 28.82 -2.75 -22.64
CA PRO A 285 27.60 -3.47 -22.99
C PRO A 285 27.15 -4.39 -21.85
N LEU A 286 25.85 -4.36 -21.53
CA LEU A 286 25.27 -5.09 -20.40
C LEU A 286 24.59 -6.37 -20.87
N LYS A 287 25.08 -7.53 -20.46
CA LYS A 287 24.54 -8.84 -20.81
C LYS A 287 23.36 -9.24 -19.94
N HIS A 288 22.42 -9.97 -20.53
CA HIS A 288 21.31 -10.57 -19.79
C HIS A 288 21.81 -11.41 -18.61
N GLY A 289 21.24 -11.21 -17.43
CA GLY A 289 21.55 -11.96 -16.22
C GLY A 289 22.75 -11.46 -15.42
N VAL A 290 23.39 -10.35 -15.84
CA VAL A 290 24.50 -9.73 -15.10
C VAL A 290 24.04 -9.33 -13.69
N ARG A 291 24.99 -9.30 -12.76
CA ARG A 291 24.78 -8.78 -11.40
C ARG A 291 25.41 -7.41 -11.27
N LEU A 292 24.61 -6.46 -10.80
CA LEU A 292 25.02 -5.08 -10.52
C LEU A 292 24.62 -4.71 -9.09
N ARG A 293 25.24 -3.65 -8.56
CA ARG A 293 24.81 -3.01 -7.33
C ARG A 293 23.75 -1.97 -7.68
N LEU A 294 22.56 -2.11 -7.10
CA LEU A 294 21.47 -1.16 -7.21
C LEU A 294 21.47 -0.25 -5.99
N TYR A 295 21.35 1.05 -6.23
CA TYR A 295 21.21 2.09 -5.20
C TYR A 295 19.87 2.77 -5.39
N HIS A 296 19.07 2.78 -4.31
CA HIS A 296 17.78 3.45 -4.24
C HIS A 296 17.67 4.17 -2.89
N GLY A 297 17.60 5.49 -2.92
CA GLY A 297 17.66 6.28 -1.70
C GLY A 297 18.89 5.96 -0.88
N THR A 298 18.68 5.69 0.39
CA THR A 298 19.73 5.32 1.34
C THR A 298 20.09 3.83 1.33
N ARG A 299 19.31 2.99 0.60
CA ARG A 299 19.53 1.54 0.50
C ARG A 299 20.35 1.15 -0.71
N ALA A 300 21.19 0.12 -0.55
CA ALA A 300 21.92 -0.50 -1.65
C ALA A 300 21.82 -2.03 -1.56
N THR A 301 21.43 -2.68 -2.66
CA THR A 301 21.31 -4.14 -2.76
C THR A 301 21.93 -4.65 -4.05
N ASN A 302 22.23 -5.94 -4.14
CA ASN A 302 22.62 -6.55 -5.38
C ASN A 302 21.38 -6.90 -6.21
N ALA A 303 21.44 -6.61 -7.50
CA ALA A 303 20.36 -6.90 -8.45
C ALA A 303 20.88 -7.76 -9.61
N ARG A 304 20.12 -8.79 -9.98
CA ARG A 304 20.32 -9.53 -11.22
C ARG A 304 19.44 -8.91 -12.30
N VAL A 305 20.06 -8.37 -13.34
CA VAL A 305 19.36 -7.71 -14.45
C VAL A 305 18.93 -8.75 -15.50
N ARG A 306 17.62 -8.88 -15.73
CA ARG A 306 17.05 -9.73 -16.78
C ARG A 306 16.43 -8.85 -17.85
N LEU A 307 17.10 -8.70 -18.98
CA LEU A 307 16.58 -7.98 -20.14
C LEU A 307 15.36 -8.72 -20.69
N LEU A 308 14.27 -8.01 -21.00
CA LEU A 308 13.01 -8.67 -21.36
C LEU A 308 12.90 -9.02 -22.87
N ASP A 309 13.55 -8.24 -23.73
CA ASP A 309 13.42 -8.33 -25.19
C ASP A 309 14.72 -8.67 -25.93
N ARG A 310 15.87 -8.69 -25.26
CA ARG A 310 17.19 -8.88 -25.89
C ARG A 310 18.19 -9.56 -24.97
N GLY A 311 19.29 -10.05 -25.54
CA GLY A 311 20.37 -10.71 -24.81
C GLY A 311 21.43 -9.74 -24.27
N GLU A 312 21.55 -8.55 -24.86
CA GLU A 312 22.56 -7.54 -24.52
C GLU A 312 22.00 -6.14 -24.75
N LEU A 313 22.37 -5.21 -23.88
CA LEU A 313 22.04 -3.80 -23.97
C LEU A 313 23.32 -3.00 -24.30
N PRO A 314 23.41 -2.34 -25.48
CA PRO A 314 24.52 -1.47 -25.81
C PRO A 314 24.57 -0.21 -24.96
N PRO A 315 25.76 0.44 -24.81
CA PRO A 315 25.89 1.75 -24.21
C PRO A 315 24.96 2.79 -24.82
N GLY A 316 24.49 3.75 -24.03
CA GLY A 316 23.60 4.83 -24.45
C GLY A 316 22.15 4.40 -24.71
N GLN A 317 21.85 3.10 -24.71
CA GLN A 317 20.50 2.59 -24.99
C GLN A 317 19.69 2.29 -23.73
N SER A 318 18.38 2.19 -23.92
CA SER A 318 17.44 1.79 -22.88
C SER A 318 16.67 0.51 -23.21
N VAL A 319 16.21 -0.21 -22.19
CA VAL A 319 15.46 -1.46 -22.34
C VAL A 319 14.55 -1.69 -21.15
N LEU A 320 13.46 -2.42 -21.36
CA LEU A 320 12.67 -2.98 -20.27
C LEU A 320 13.41 -4.17 -19.65
N ALA A 321 13.51 -4.19 -18.34
CA ALA A 321 14.22 -5.23 -17.61
C ALA A 321 13.51 -5.57 -16.31
N ARG A 322 13.59 -6.85 -15.92
CA ARG A 322 13.26 -7.30 -14.57
C ARG A 322 14.53 -7.34 -13.73
N LEU A 323 14.49 -6.64 -12.60
CA LEU A 323 15.55 -6.67 -11.60
C LEU A 323 15.16 -7.60 -10.47
N VAL A 324 15.97 -8.65 -10.25
CA VAL A 324 15.79 -9.58 -9.12
C VAL A 324 16.78 -9.19 -8.02
N LEU A 325 16.27 -8.76 -6.90
CA LEU A 325 17.01 -8.18 -5.79
C LEU A 325 17.46 -9.25 -4.80
N GLN A 326 18.60 -9.04 -4.18
CA GLN A 326 19.11 -9.93 -3.12
C GLN A 326 18.40 -9.66 -1.78
N GLU A 327 18.04 -8.41 -1.51
CA GLU A 327 17.40 -7.97 -0.28
C GLU A 327 16.06 -7.31 -0.61
N ASP A 328 15.16 -7.28 0.37
CA ASP A 328 13.87 -6.61 0.26
C ASP A 328 14.06 -5.09 0.12
N LEU A 329 13.25 -4.48 -0.73
CA LEU A 329 13.29 -3.05 -1.01
C LEU A 329 11.86 -2.49 -1.04
N VAL A 330 11.67 -1.31 -0.45
CA VAL A 330 10.44 -0.51 -0.60
C VAL A 330 10.63 0.38 -1.81
N VAL A 331 9.82 0.19 -2.83
CA VAL A 331 9.81 1.01 -4.05
C VAL A 331 8.39 1.28 -4.50
N LEU A 332 8.18 2.40 -5.17
CA LEU A 332 6.92 2.77 -5.82
C LEU A 332 7.12 2.98 -7.32
N PRO A 333 6.04 2.93 -8.13
CA PRO A 333 6.12 3.31 -9.53
C PRO A 333 6.66 4.74 -9.68
N GLY A 334 7.59 4.93 -10.63
CA GLY A 334 8.26 6.21 -10.84
C GLY A 334 9.53 6.42 -10.03
N ASP A 335 9.82 5.57 -9.04
CA ASP A 335 11.07 5.66 -8.30
C ASP A 335 12.28 5.43 -9.21
N ARG A 336 13.33 6.22 -8.98
CA ARG A 336 14.57 6.12 -9.74
C ARG A 336 15.67 5.44 -8.94
N PHE A 337 16.55 4.75 -9.64
CA PHE A 337 17.66 4.03 -9.03
C PHE A 337 18.91 4.11 -9.91
N VAL A 338 20.07 3.96 -9.28
CA VAL A 338 21.38 3.93 -9.95
C VAL A 338 21.91 2.50 -9.95
N LEU A 339 22.51 2.10 -11.07
CA LEU A 339 23.19 0.81 -11.24
C LEU A 339 24.71 1.04 -11.35
N ARG A 340 25.46 0.32 -10.52
CA ARG A 340 26.94 0.35 -10.53
C ARG A 340 27.52 -1.05 -10.70
N SER A 341 28.62 -1.12 -11.40
CA SER A 341 29.46 -2.33 -11.44
C SER A 341 30.21 -2.48 -10.12
N SER A 342 30.46 -3.72 -9.72
CA SER A 342 31.26 -4.01 -8.52
C SER A 342 32.76 -4.02 -8.79
N SER A 343 33.15 -4.28 -10.05
CA SER A 343 34.55 -4.29 -10.49
C SER A 343 34.63 -4.03 -12.00
N PRO A 344 35.18 -2.89 -12.45
CA PRO A 344 35.52 -1.72 -11.63
C PRO A 344 34.29 -1.10 -10.97
N GLN A 345 34.48 -0.34 -9.89
CA GLN A 345 33.39 0.37 -9.19
C GLN A 345 33.01 1.66 -9.93
N VAL A 346 32.26 1.52 -11.01
CA VAL A 346 31.80 2.63 -11.85
C VAL A 346 30.28 2.62 -11.98
N THR A 347 29.70 3.80 -12.13
CA THR A 347 28.30 3.95 -12.51
C THR A 347 28.12 3.49 -13.95
N VAL A 348 27.20 2.54 -14.20
CA VAL A 348 26.94 2.01 -15.55
C VAL A 348 25.63 2.51 -16.12
N GLY A 349 24.74 3.04 -15.28
CA GLY A 349 23.44 3.53 -15.66
C GLY A 349 22.47 3.52 -14.50
N GLY A 350 21.19 3.37 -14.80
CA GLY A 350 20.11 3.25 -13.82
C GLY A 350 18.77 3.16 -14.51
N GLY A 351 17.72 3.63 -13.85
CA GLY A 351 16.40 3.56 -14.46
C GLY A 351 15.27 4.04 -13.59
N VAL A 352 14.06 3.78 -14.08
CA VAL A 352 12.79 4.10 -13.43
C VAL A 352 12.03 2.81 -13.17
N VAL A 353 11.55 2.64 -11.94
CA VAL A 353 10.65 1.55 -11.55
C VAL A 353 9.30 1.77 -12.24
N LEU A 354 8.86 0.78 -13.00
CA LEU A 354 7.52 0.78 -13.60
C LEU A 354 6.58 -0.05 -12.73
N ASP A 355 6.86 -1.34 -12.54
CA ASP A 355 6.06 -2.25 -11.72
C ASP A 355 6.86 -2.71 -10.49
N PRO A 356 6.49 -2.26 -9.27
CA PRO A 356 7.17 -2.67 -8.04
C PRO A 356 6.81 -4.08 -7.57
N ALA A 357 5.74 -4.69 -8.14
CA ALA A 357 5.22 -5.99 -7.73
C ALA A 357 4.88 -6.87 -8.96
N PRO A 358 5.86 -7.17 -9.83
CA PRO A 358 5.60 -7.89 -11.07
C PRO A 358 5.11 -9.30 -10.81
N THR A 359 4.05 -9.70 -11.51
CA THR A 359 3.48 -11.04 -11.46
C THR A 359 4.07 -11.96 -12.55
N GLY A 360 4.10 -13.26 -12.27
CA GLY A 360 4.54 -14.26 -13.23
C GLY A 360 6.01 -14.11 -13.69
N ARG A 361 6.39 -14.83 -14.73
CA ARG A 361 7.76 -14.81 -15.30
C ARG A 361 7.98 -13.68 -16.29
N ARG A 362 6.94 -13.22 -16.95
CA ARG A 362 6.95 -12.12 -17.92
C ARG A 362 5.85 -11.13 -17.56
N PRO A 363 6.04 -9.83 -17.81
CA PRO A 363 4.99 -8.84 -17.62
C PRO A 363 3.81 -9.11 -18.58
N GLU A 364 2.64 -8.68 -18.19
CA GLU A 364 1.46 -8.70 -19.03
C GLU A 364 1.61 -7.72 -20.21
N GLN A 365 1.08 -8.12 -21.35
CA GLN A 365 1.17 -7.33 -22.57
C GLN A 365 0.53 -5.95 -22.36
N GLY A 366 1.24 -4.92 -22.74
CA GLY A 366 0.79 -3.53 -22.66
C GLY A 366 0.80 -2.90 -21.26
N TRP A 367 1.01 -3.68 -20.18
CA TRP A 367 1.07 -3.14 -18.81
C TRP A 367 2.26 -2.19 -18.61
N LEU A 368 3.49 -2.65 -18.89
CA LEU A 368 4.67 -1.79 -18.73
C LEU A 368 4.68 -0.59 -19.67
N GLU A 369 4.17 -0.77 -20.89
CA GLU A 369 4.02 0.33 -21.86
C GLU A 369 2.98 1.36 -21.39
N ALA A 370 1.89 0.90 -20.77
CA ALA A 370 0.90 1.80 -20.18
C ALA A 370 1.48 2.60 -19.01
N LEU A 371 2.21 1.94 -18.09
CA LEU A 371 2.89 2.61 -16.99
C LEU A 371 3.91 3.65 -17.47
N GLU A 372 4.67 3.29 -18.52
CA GLU A 372 5.69 4.17 -19.10
C GLU A 372 5.09 5.39 -19.82
N SER A 373 3.91 5.23 -20.45
CA SER A 373 3.23 6.34 -21.12
C SER A 373 2.74 7.43 -20.16
N GLY A 374 2.58 7.11 -18.88
CA GLY A 374 1.98 8.00 -17.89
C GLY A 374 0.48 8.24 -18.08
N ASP A 375 -0.15 7.54 -19.02
CA ASP A 375 -1.59 7.63 -19.28
C ASP A 375 -2.38 6.89 -18.19
N ARG A 376 -2.87 7.66 -17.25
CA ARG A 376 -3.63 7.16 -16.08
C ARG A 376 -4.98 6.57 -16.47
N SER A 377 -5.61 7.10 -17.53
CA SER A 377 -6.90 6.58 -18.02
C SER A 377 -6.80 5.14 -18.51
N ARG A 378 -5.61 4.74 -18.94
CA ARG A 378 -5.28 3.38 -19.36
C ARG A 378 -4.73 2.54 -18.23
N THR A 379 -3.90 3.12 -17.34
CA THR A 379 -3.22 2.34 -16.30
C THR A 379 -4.14 1.96 -15.15
N VAL A 380 -5.11 2.80 -14.76
CA VAL A 380 -6.05 2.49 -13.66
C VAL A 380 -6.92 1.27 -13.96
N PRO A 381 -7.61 1.18 -15.11
CA PRO A 381 -8.36 -0.04 -15.47
C PRO A 381 -7.47 -1.29 -15.58
N LEU A 382 -6.26 -1.16 -16.14
CA LEU A 382 -5.33 -2.28 -16.23
C LEU A 382 -4.84 -2.75 -14.85
N ALA A 383 -4.62 -1.84 -13.90
CA ALA A 383 -4.27 -2.20 -12.53
C ALA A 383 -5.37 -3.01 -11.85
N LEU A 384 -6.63 -2.58 -12.00
CA LEU A 384 -7.81 -3.30 -11.51
C LEU A 384 -7.96 -4.68 -12.17
N ALA A 385 -7.74 -4.77 -13.48
CA ALA A 385 -7.79 -6.05 -14.22
C ALA A 385 -6.74 -7.07 -13.74
N ARG A 386 -5.63 -6.61 -13.15
CA ARG A 386 -4.56 -7.47 -12.58
C ARG A 386 -4.92 -8.03 -11.19
N ALA A 387 -5.97 -7.54 -10.56
CA ALA A 387 -6.46 -7.99 -9.26
C ALA A 387 -7.95 -8.37 -9.35
N PRO A 388 -8.33 -9.35 -10.19
CA PRO A 388 -9.72 -9.67 -10.46
C PRO A 388 -10.45 -10.07 -9.17
N GLY A 389 -11.69 -9.61 -9.03
CA GLY A 389 -12.51 -9.83 -7.83
C GLY A 389 -12.12 -9.02 -6.61
N LYS A 390 -11.06 -8.19 -6.69
CA LYS A 390 -10.59 -7.38 -5.58
C LYS A 390 -10.79 -5.90 -5.91
N GLY A 391 -11.63 -5.23 -5.17
CA GLY A 391 -11.67 -3.78 -5.23
C GLY A 391 -10.41 -3.17 -4.60
N MET A 392 -9.98 -2.03 -5.13
CA MET A 392 -8.82 -1.29 -4.61
C MET A 392 -9.22 0.14 -4.23
N THR A 393 -8.68 0.65 -3.13
CA THR A 393 -8.81 2.09 -2.81
C THR A 393 -7.86 2.92 -3.68
N ALA A 394 -8.04 4.24 -3.69
CA ALA A 394 -7.13 5.13 -4.40
C ALA A 394 -5.69 5.02 -3.86
N GLU A 395 -5.53 4.85 -2.55
CA GLU A 395 -4.23 4.65 -1.90
C GLU A 395 -3.59 3.32 -2.33
N GLU A 396 -4.36 2.24 -2.41
CA GLU A 396 -3.87 0.94 -2.88
C GLU A 396 -3.46 1.00 -4.37
N LEU A 397 -4.24 1.70 -5.21
CA LEU A 397 -3.89 1.93 -6.62
C LEU A 397 -2.62 2.78 -6.76
N ALA A 398 -2.43 3.80 -5.91
CA ALA A 398 -1.22 4.63 -5.91
C ALA A 398 0.07 3.85 -5.57
N LEU A 399 -0.02 2.64 -5.03
CA LEU A 399 1.14 1.77 -4.84
C LEU A 399 1.59 1.06 -6.12
N VAL A 400 0.74 1.00 -7.15
CA VAL A 400 0.99 0.26 -8.41
C VAL A 400 0.87 1.12 -9.67
N VAL A 401 0.30 2.33 -9.55
CA VAL A 401 0.17 3.31 -10.63
C VAL A 401 0.92 4.59 -10.21
N PRO A 402 1.70 5.24 -11.10
CA PRO A 402 2.44 6.47 -10.77
C PRO A 402 1.50 7.69 -10.71
N ALA A 403 0.65 7.73 -9.68
CA ALA A 403 -0.34 8.79 -9.46
C ALA A 403 -0.62 8.99 -7.97
N THR A 404 -1.09 10.19 -7.60
CA THR A 404 -1.61 10.41 -6.24
C THR A 404 -3.04 9.85 -6.09
N PRO A 405 -3.51 9.58 -4.86
CA PRO A 405 -4.89 9.13 -4.64
C PRO A 405 -5.94 10.07 -5.26
N GLU A 406 -5.73 11.40 -5.21
CA GLU A 406 -6.61 12.39 -5.81
C GLU A 406 -6.66 12.25 -7.34
N GLN A 407 -5.50 12.12 -7.99
CA GLN A 407 -5.41 11.92 -9.43
C GLN A 407 -6.05 10.62 -9.89
N ILE A 408 -6.00 9.57 -9.07
CA ILE A 408 -6.67 8.30 -9.33
C ILE A 408 -8.19 8.47 -9.21
N ALA A 409 -8.66 9.17 -8.18
CA ALA A 409 -10.09 9.43 -7.99
C ALA A 409 -10.68 10.23 -9.16
N ASP A 410 -9.98 11.26 -9.66
CA ASP A 410 -10.39 12.07 -10.80
C ASP A 410 -10.52 11.21 -12.06
N VAL A 411 -9.47 10.45 -12.40
CA VAL A 411 -9.46 9.58 -13.59
C VAL A 411 -10.52 8.47 -13.51
N ALA A 412 -10.70 7.88 -12.33
CA ALA A 412 -11.70 6.83 -12.12
C ALA A 412 -13.13 7.39 -12.23
N GLY A 413 -13.36 8.65 -11.83
CA GLY A 413 -14.65 9.32 -11.98
C GLY A 413 -15.03 9.59 -13.44
N ASP A 414 -14.06 9.80 -14.30
CA ASP A 414 -14.26 10.08 -15.74
C ASP A 414 -14.29 8.80 -16.59
N SER A 415 -13.90 7.64 -16.05
CA SER A 415 -13.78 6.39 -16.79
C SER A 415 -15.07 5.56 -16.73
N PRO A 416 -15.70 5.23 -17.88
CA PRO A 416 -16.85 4.33 -17.89
C PRO A 416 -16.51 2.87 -17.56
N GLU A 417 -15.24 2.50 -17.59
CA GLU A 417 -14.76 1.15 -17.29
C GLU A 417 -14.57 0.91 -15.80
N VAL A 418 -14.52 1.99 -15.00
CA VAL A 418 -14.27 1.92 -13.55
C VAL A 418 -15.51 2.38 -12.78
N ALA A 419 -15.92 1.59 -11.82
CA ALA A 419 -16.97 1.95 -10.88
C ALA A 419 -16.39 2.22 -9.48
N ASN A 420 -17.02 3.15 -8.76
CA ASN A 420 -16.68 3.51 -7.40
C ASN A 420 -17.80 3.10 -6.44
N LEU A 421 -17.52 2.20 -5.54
CA LEU A 421 -18.41 1.74 -4.48
C LEU A 421 -17.93 2.29 -3.12
N GLY A 422 -18.21 3.58 -2.87
CA GLY A 422 -17.87 4.19 -1.58
C GLY A 422 -16.36 4.32 -1.32
N GLY A 423 -15.56 4.65 -2.34
CA GLY A 423 -14.10 4.76 -2.27
C GLY A 423 -13.36 3.47 -2.64
N LEU A 424 -14.09 2.41 -2.97
CA LEU A 424 -13.54 1.16 -3.48
C LEU A 424 -13.77 1.10 -4.99
N TYR A 425 -12.71 1.09 -5.77
CA TYR A 425 -12.72 1.06 -7.23
C TYR A 425 -12.62 -0.37 -7.74
N ALA A 426 -13.42 -0.70 -8.76
CA ALA A 426 -13.40 -1.99 -9.46
C ALA A 426 -13.82 -1.80 -10.92
N LEU A 427 -13.59 -2.81 -11.76
CA LEU A 427 -14.06 -2.79 -13.15
C LEU A 427 -15.59 -2.87 -13.20
N ALA A 428 -16.23 -1.96 -13.94
CA ALA A 428 -17.69 -1.91 -14.06
C ALA A 428 -18.26 -3.22 -14.64
N GLY A 429 -17.61 -3.80 -15.64
CA GLY A 429 -18.03 -5.08 -16.22
C GLY A 429 -17.92 -6.27 -15.25
N GLU A 430 -16.96 -6.24 -14.34
CA GLU A 430 -16.80 -7.26 -13.30
C GLU A 430 -17.93 -7.18 -12.25
N LEU A 431 -18.25 -5.96 -11.82
CA LEU A 431 -19.35 -5.71 -10.89
C LEU A 431 -20.70 -6.10 -11.49
N GLU A 432 -20.92 -5.78 -12.76
CA GLU A 432 -22.16 -6.18 -13.46
C GLU A 432 -22.30 -7.70 -13.54
N ALA A 433 -21.23 -8.41 -13.88
CA ALA A 433 -21.22 -9.86 -13.87
C ALA A 433 -21.47 -10.45 -12.47
N ALA A 434 -20.93 -9.85 -11.42
CA ALA A 434 -21.16 -10.25 -10.04
C ALA A 434 -22.60 -9.97 -9.59
N ARG A 435 -23.16 -8.81 -9.99
CA ARG A 435 -24.57 -8.46 -9.77
C ARG A 435 -25.51 -9.51 -10.37
N VAL A 436 -25.28 -9.87 -11.63
CA VAL A 436 -26.09 -10.89 -12.31
C VAL A 436 -26.02 -12.23 -11.57
N ARG A 437 -24.83 -12.71 -11.21
CA ARG A 437 -24.68 -13.97 -10.45
C ARG A 437 -25.40 -13.94 -9.11
N LEU A 438 -25.31 -12.84 -8.37
CA LEU A 438 -26.00 -12.70 -7.08
C LEU A 438 -27.52 -12.77 -7.25
N LEU A 439 -28.07 -12.02 -8.20
CA LEU A 439 -29.53 -12.01 -8.47
C LEU A 439 -30.04 -13.37 -8.94
N GLU A 440 -29.29 -14.09 -9.77
CA GLU A 440 -29.62 -15.46 -10.18
C GLU A 440 -29.61 -16.43 -8.99
N ALA A 441 -28.60 -16.33 -8.10
CA ALA A 441 -28.54 -17.15 -6.89
C ALA A 441 -29.70 -16.87 -5.93
N LEU A 442 -30.09 -15.61 -5.77
CA LEU A 442 -31.26 -15.22 -4.96
C LEU A 442 -32.57 -15.75 -5.55
N LYS A 443 -32.77 -15.67 -6.88
CA LYS A 443 -33.93 -16.25 -7.56
C LYS A 443 -33.99 -17.76 -7.37
N ALA A 444 -32.88 -18.46 -7.61
CA ALA A 444 -32.81 -19.90 -7.43
C ALA A 444 -33.10 -20.32 -5.96
N ARG A 445 -32.62 -19.53 -4.98
CA ARG A 445 -32.91 -19.76 -3.57
C ARG A 445 -34.40 -19.58 -3.27
N ALA A 446 -35.02 -18.51 -3.77
CA ALA A 446 -36.45 -18.25 -3.57
C ALA A 446 -37.34 -19.34 -4.19
N GLU A 447 -36.94 -19.93 -5.32
CA GLU A 447 -37.62 -21.06 -5.95
C GLU A 447 -37.41 -22.37 -5.18
N ASP A 448 -36.20 -22.69 -4.75
CA ASP A 448 -35.86 -23.93 -4.03
C ASP A 448 -36.36 -23.93 -2.58
N ARG A 449 -36.30 -22.78 -1.92
CA ARG A 449 -36.69 -22.61 -0.50
C ARG A 449 -37.56 -21.38 -0.27
N PRO A 450 -38.80 -21.42 -0.74
CA PRO A 450 -39.71 -20.28 -0.58
C PRO A 450 -40.02 -19.95 0.89
N GLU A 451 -39.77 -20.89 1.82
CA GLU A 451 -39.88 -20.68 3.26
C GLU A 451 -38.68 -19.94 3.88
N SER A 452 -37.59 -19.84 3.13
CA SER A 452 -36.33 -19.17 3.55
C SER A 452 -35.59 -18.68 2.31
N PRO A 453 -36.13 -17.64 1.65
CA PRO A 453 -35.64 -17.17 0.36
C PRO A 453 -34.34 -16.39 0.46
N GLU A 454 -33.89 -16.06 1.67
CA GLU A 454 -32.65 -15.33 1.93
C GLU A 454 -31.42 -16.22 1.74
N LEU A 455 -30.37 -15.64 1.19
CA LEU A 455 -28.97 -16.13 1.28
C LEU A 455 -28.31 -15.50 2.50
N SER A 456 -27.65 -16.28 3.33
CA SER A 456 -26.78 -15.71 4.35
C SER A 456 -25.73 -14.80 3.71
N MET A 457 -25.19 -13.82 4.46
CA MET A 457 -24.13 -12.93 3.92
C MET A 457 -22.94 -13.72 3.37
N ALA A 458 -22.60 -14.85 3.96
CA ALA A 458 -21.51 -15.70 3.46
C ALA A 458 -21.84 -16.32 2.10
N GLU A 459 -23.06 -16.88 1.94
CA GLU A 459 -23.54 -17.43 0.66
C GLU A 459 -23.66 -16.35 -0.40
N ALA A 460 -24.17 -15.17 -0.05
CA ALA A 460 -24.28 -14.02 -0.96
C ALA A 460 -22.90 -13.56 -1.46
N ARG A 461 -21.89 -13.44 -0.59
CA ARG A 461 -20.51 -13.15 -0.99
C ARG A 461 -19.95 -14.20 -1.96
N ILE A 462 -20.15 -15.49 -1.66
CA ILE A 462 -19.72 -16.58 -2.56
C ILE A 462 -20.42 -16.47 -3.91
N ALA A 463 -21.71 -16.17 -3.94
CA ALA A 463 -22.48 -16.03 -5.17
C ALA A 463 -21.93 -14.91 -6.08
N THR A 464 -21.45 -13.80 -5.52
CA THR A 464 -20.84 -12.72 -6.31
C THR A 464 -19.55 -13.16 -7.02
N GLY A 465 -18.81 -14.10 -6.44
CA GLY A 465 -17.47 -14.48 -6.90
C GLY A 465 -16.40 -13.40 -6.67
N LEU A 466 -16.69 -12.41 -5.84
CA LEU A 466 -15.79 -11.33 -5.44
C LEU A 466 -15.17 -11.61 -4.07
N ASP A 467 -14.10 -10.90 -3.71
CA ASP A 467 -13.61 -10.91 -2.34
C ASP A 467 -14.64 -10.28 -1.37
N ALA A 468 -14.50 -10.56 -0.08
CA ALA A 468 -15.49 -10.17 0.91
C ALA A 468 -15.73 -8.65 0.95
N ARG A 469 -14.65 -7.83 0.82
CA ARG A 469 -14.74 -6.37 0.90
C ARG A 469 -15.52 -5.80 -0.29
N LEU A 470 -15.22 -6.27 -1.49
CA LEU A 470 -15.89 -5.81 -2.71
C LEU A 470 -17.32 -6.37 -2.81
N ALA A 471 -17.54 -7.62 -2.38
CA ALA A 471 -18.88 -8.22 -2.32
C ALA A 471 -19.79 -7.44 -1.37
N ASP A 472 -19.32 -7.09 -0.17
CA ASP A 472 -20.10 -6.29 0.78
C ASP A 472 -20.44 -4.91 0.24
N ALA A 473 -19.48 -4.25 -0.42
CA ALA A 473 -19.72 -2.96 -1.05
C ALA A 473 -20.76 -3.05 -2.18
N LEU A 474 -20.69 -4.10 -3.00
CA LEU A 474 -21.67 -4.34 -4.07
C LEU A 474 -23.07 -4.60 -3.49
N ILE A 475 -23.19 -5.50 -2.51
CA ILE A 475 -24.48 -5.82 -1.86
C ILE A 475 -25.08 -4.56 -1.23
N ALA A 476 -24.28 -3.75 -0.55
CA ALA A 476 -24.73 -2.50 0.03
C ALA A 476 -25.20 -1.50 -1.03
N ALA A 477 -24.51 -1.41 -2.17
CA ALA A 477 -24.89 -0.55 -3.29
C ALA A 477 -26.23 -1.01 -3.92
N LEU A 478 -26.43 -2.32 -4.10
CA LEU A 478 -27.66 -2.90 -4.64
C LEU A 478 -28.85 -2.79 -3.68
N ALA A 479 -28.57 -2.75 -2.37
CA ALA A 479 -29.60 -2.52 -1.35
C ALA A 479 -29.93 -1.04 -1.13
N GLY A 480 -29.09 -0.14 -1.66
CA GLY A 480 -29.27 1.30 -1.55
C GLY A 480 -30.08 1.88 -2.72
N GLY A 481 -30.44 3.18 -2.61
CA GLY A 481 -31.11 3.91 -3.66
C GLY A 481 -32.65 3.83 -3.60
N ASN A 482 -33.30 4.44 -4.61
CA ASN A 482 -34.77 4.55 -4.67
C ASN A 482 -35.46 3.27 -5.15
N GLU A 483 -34.74 2.42 -5.86
CA GLU A 483 -35.22 1.12 -6.38
C GLU A 483 -34.17 0.06 -6.03
N PRO A 484 -34.18 -0.47 -4.81
CA PRO A 484 -33.20 -1.47 -4.39
C PRO A 484 -33.43 -2.79 -5.16
N GLU A 485 -32.35 -3.39 -5.63
CA GLU A 485 -32.39 -4.70 -6.31
C GLU A 485 -32.30 -5.87 -5.34
N VAL A 486 -31.76 -5.64 -4.17
CA VAL A 486 -31.72 -6.60 -3.08
C VAL A 486 -32.08 -5.92 -1.76
N ARG A 487 -32.44 -6.72 -0.76
CA ARG A 487 -32.72 -6.25 0.59
C ARG A 487 -31.83 -7.00 1.58
N ILE A 488 -31.26 -6.28 2.53
CA ILE A 488 -30.51 -6.86 3.64
C ILE A 488 -31.48 -7.06 4.80
N ALA A 489 -31.78 -8.32 5.12
CA ALA A 489 -32.61 -8.75 6.24
C ALA A 489 -31.72 -9.20 7.43
N GLU A 490 -32.35 -9.51 8.57
CA GLU A 490 -31.64 -10.00 9.76
C GLU A 490 -30.87 -11.30 9.49
N ASP A 491 -31.44 -12.20 8.69
CA ASP A 491 -30.89 -13.52 8.35
C ASP A 491 -30.01 -13.53 7.09
N GLY A 492 -29.91 -12.41 6.33
CA GLY A 492 -29.11 -12.37 5.12
C GLY A 492 -29.58 -11.39 4.04
N VAL A 493 -29.43 -11.76 2.78
CA VAL A 493 -29.77 -10.97 1.60
C VAL A 493 -30.89 -11.65 0.84
N THR A 494 -31.89 -10.90 0.41
CA THR A 494 -33.06 -11.41 -0.35
C THR A 494 -33.45 -10.46 -1.48
N LEU A 495 -34.27 -10.91 -2.40
CA LEU A 495 -34.93 -10.04 -3.37
C LEU A 495 -36.03 -9.21 -2.68
N PRO A 496 -36.27 -7.96 -3.12
CA PRO A 496 -37.27 -7.08 -2.50
C PRO A 496 -38.68 -7.70 -2.40
N ASP A 497 -39.08 -8.44 -3.44
CA ASP A 497 -40.40 -9.02 -3.56
C ASP A 497 -40.52 -10.43 -2.93
N ALA A 498 -39.46 -11.01 -2.41
CA ALA A 498 -39.43 -12.38 -1.87
C ALA A 498 -39.72 -12.47 -0.38
N GLU A 499 -40.24 -11.42 0.26
CA GLU A 499 -40.47 -11.37 1.72
C GLU A 499 -41.74 -12.03 2.18
N GLU A 500 -42.74 -12.11 1.32
CA GLU A 500 -44.00 -12.74 1.69
C GLU A 500 -43.93 -14.21 1.35
N VAL A 501 -44.17 -15.04 2.38
CA VAL A 501 -44.38 -16.46 2.16
C VAL A 501 -45.53 -16.61 1.16
N PRO A 502 -45.36 -17.36 0.06
CA PRO A 502 -46.41 -17.49 -0.93
C PRO A 502 -47.73 -17.91 -0.29
N PRO A 503 -48.87 -17.28 -0.65
CA PRO A 503 -50.17 -17.61 -0.03
C PRO A 503 -50.55 -19.09 -0.14
N GLU A 504 -50.09 -19.76 -1.19
CA GLU A 504 -50.28 -21.20 -1.36
C GLU A 504 -49.51 -22.01 -0.32
N LEU A 505 -48.26 -21.61 -0.04
CA LEU A 505 -47.40 -22.24 0.98
C LEU A 505 -47.97 -22.00 2.39
N GLU A 506 -48.50 -20.80 2.68
CA GLU A 506 -49.22 -20.51 3.92
C GLU A 506 -50.45 -21.43 4.11
N LYS A 507 -51.22 -21.63 3.06
CA LYS A 507 -52.37 -22.52 3.08
C LYS A 507 -51.96 -23.97 3.29
N GLU A 508 -50.93 -24.44 2.61
CA GLU A 508 -50.36 -25.78 2.80
C GLU A 508 -49.84 -25.99 4.21
N ALA A 509 -49.09 -24.99 4.74
CA ALA A 509 -48.56 -25.01 6.10
C ALA A 509 -49.69 -25.06 7.13
N GLY A 510 -50.74 -24.25 6.98
CA GLY A 510 -51.91 -24.26 7.84
C GLY A 510 -52.60 -25.63 7.83
N GLY A 511 -52.82 -26.20 6.65
CA GLY A 511 -53.43 -27.55 6.52
C GLY A 511 -52.57 -28.66 7.14
N LEU A 512 -51.25 -28.57 6.98
CA LEU A 512 -50.31 -29.51 7.61
C LEU A 512 -50.32 -29.37 9.14
N LEU A 513 -50.30 -28.14 9.67
CA LEU A 513 -50.36 -27.90 11.11
C LEU A 513 -51.61 -28.44 11.75
N ASP A 514 -52.79 -28.22 11.11
CA ASP A 514 -54.06 -28.75 11.58
C ASP A 514 -54.07 -30.28 11.59
N ALA A 515 -53.52 -30.92 10.57
CA ALA A 515 -53.36 -32.37 10.52
C ALA A 515 -52.44 -32.91 11.65
N LEU A 516 -51.30 -32.20 11.92
CA LEU A 516 -50.38 -32.58 12.98
C LEU A 516 -50.97 -32.36 14.38
N ARG A 517 -51.76 -31.30 14.58
CA ARG A 517 -52.55 -31.09 15.81
C ARG A 517 -53.54 -32.19 16.04
N GLY A 518 -54.26 -32.60 14.97
CA GLY A 518 -55.22 -33.69 15.04
C GLY A 518 -54.59 -35.06 15.32
N ALA A 519 -53.35 -35.27 14.92
CA ALA A 519 -52.59 -36.51 15.14
C ALA A 519 -52.06 -36.67 16.58
N GLY A 520 -51.94 -35.60 17.33
CA GLY A 520 -51.53 -35.60 18.73
C GLY A 520 -50.20 -36.33 18.98
N VAL A 521 -50.27 -37.42 19.79
CA VAL A 521 -49.06 -38.19 20.17
C VAL A 521 -48.60 -39.22 19.14
N GLU A 522 -49.36 -39.42 18.07
CA GLU A 522 -49.05 -40.35 16.95
C GLU A 522 -48.86 -39.61 15.62
N PRO A 523 -47.89 -38.69 15.53
CA PRO A 523 -47.72 -37.88 14.34
C PRO A 523 -47.33 -38.73 13.11
N PRO A 524 -47.85 -38.38 11.92
CA PRO A 524 -47.47 -39.05 10.69
C PRO A 524 -46.01 -38.78 10.32
N ALA A 525 -45.44 -39.70 9.54
CA ALA A 525 -44.18 -39.38 8.83
C ALA A 525 -44.52 -38.39 7.72
N VAL A 526 -43.83 -37.26 7.73
CA VAL A 526 -43.99 -36.19 6.75
C VAL A 526 -42.66 -35.98 6.05
N GLU A 527 -42.67 -35.90 4.72
CA GLU A 527 -41.49 -35.45 4.00
C GLU A 527 -41.17 -33.99 4.40
N ALA A 528 -39.90 -33.63 4.34
CA ALA A 528 -39.46 -32.28 4.66
C ALA A 528 -39.83 -31.30 3.52
N THR A 529 -41.13 -31.11 3.30
CA THR A 529 -41.69 -30.16 2.32
C THR A 529 -41.41 -28.72 2.73
N PRO A 530 -41.53 -27.75 1.82
CA PRO A 530 -41.45 -26.33 2.17
C PRO A 530 -42.39 -25.94 3.31
N ALA A 531 -43.61 -26.46 3.33
CA ALA A 531 -44.61 -26.23 4.39
C ALA A 531 -44.12 -26.74 5.75
N ALA A 532 -43.56 -27.94 5.80
CA ALA A 532 -43.02 -28.50 7.05
C ALA A 532 -41.82 -27.71 7.57
N ARG A 533 -40.92 -27.24 6.67
CA ARG A 533 -39.78 -26.40 7.01
C ARG A 533 -40.21 -25.02 7.50
N LEU A 534 -41.24 -24.43 6.88
CA LEU A 534 -41.83 -23.17 7.32
C LEU A 534 -42.32 -23.24 8.76
N LEU A 535 -43.13 -24.27 9.06
CA LEU A 535 -43.66 -24.50 10.39
C LEU A 535 -42.55 -24.76 11.43
N LEU A 536 -41.48 -25.47 11.02
CA LEU A 536 -40.31 -25.69 11.87
C LEU A 536 -39.56 -24.38 12.17
N LYS A 537 -39.37 -23.53 11.15
CA LYS A 537 -38.76 -22.20 11.30
C LYS A 537 -39.58 -21.30 12.24
N ARG A 538 -40.88 -21.39 12.21
CA ARG A 538 -41.79 -20.66 13.10
C ARG A 538 -41.90 -21.27 14.51
N GLY A 539 -41.32 -22.45 14.71
CA GLY A 539 -41.43 -23.15 15.99
C GLY A 539 -42.81 -23.73 16.27
N GLU A 540 -43.67 -23.81 15.23
CA GLU A 540 -45.04 -24.36 15.36
C GLU A 540 -45.06 -25.88 15.34
N VAL A 541 -44.00 -26.50 14.81
CA VAL A 541 -43.79 -27.95 14.84
C VAL A 541 -42.38 -28.28 15.30
N VAL A 542 -42.21 -29.48 15.80
CA VAL A 542 -40.93 -30.09 16.17
C VAL A 542 -40.66 -31.32 15.32
N ARG A 543 -39.40 -31.60 15.07
CA ARG A 543 -38.95 -32.81 14.38
C ARG A 543 -38.60 -33.87 15.42
N LEU A 544 -39.21 -35.03 15.28
CA LEU A 544 -38.90 -36.22 16.05
C LEU A 544 -38.03 -37.17 15.22
N ASP A 545 -37.45 -38.16 15.88
CA ASP A 545 -36.66 -39.19 15.19
C ASP A 545 -37.52 -40.03 14.23
N GLY A 546 -36.89 -40.61 13.19
CA GLY A 546 -37.57 -41.38 12.17
C GLY A 546 -38.35 -40.54 11.15
N GLY A 547 -38.09 -39.23 11.00
CA GLY A 547 -38.73 -38.33 10.02
C GLY A 547 -40.18 -37.96 10.39
N LEU A 548 -40.53 -38.05 11.67
CA LEU A 548 -41.85 -37.63 12.19
C LEU A 548 -41.82 -36.13 12.51
N PHE A 549 -42.94 -35.44 12.28
CA PHE A 549 -43.17 -34.05 12.69
C PHE A 549 -44.40 -33.98 13.59
N ALA A 550 -44.29 -33.25 14.68
CA ALA A 550 -45.42 -33.09 15.62
C ALA A 550 -45.64 -31.60 15.91
N ALA A 551 -46.89 -31.22 16.21
CA ALA A 551 -47.22 -29.89 16.65
C ALA A 551 -46.50 -29.57 17.97
N SER A 552 -46.00 -28.34 18.12
CA SER A 552 -45.21 -27.91 19.29
C SER A 552 -46.03 -28.02 20.58
N GLU A 553 -47.33 -27.74 20.51
CA GLU A 553 -48.26 -27.93 21.66
C GLU A 553 -48.29 -29.39 22.14
N ALA A 554 -48.30 -30.36 21.19
CA ALA A 554 -48.23 -31.77 21.52
C ALA A 554 -46.91 -32.17 22.16
N ALA A 555 -45.81 -31.61 21.65
CA ALA A 555 -44.45 -31.82 22.20
C ALA A 555 -44.33 -31.27 23.62
N GLU A 556 -44.82 -30.07 23.88
CA GLU A 556 -44.87 -29.50 25.22
C GLU A 556 -45.67 -30.35 26.19
N ALA A 557 -46.84 -30.79 25.77
CA ALA A 557 -47.70 -31.66 26.58
C ALA A 557 -47.02 -33.00 26.91
N VAL A 558 -46.34 -33.60 25.92
CA VAL A 558 -45.59 -34.84 26.12
C VAL A 558 -44.40 -34.65 27.04
N LEU A 559 -43.64 -33.56 26.89
CA LEU A 559 -42.49 -33.24 27.76
C LEU A 559 -42.94 -33.02 29.22
N GLU A 560 -44.09 -32.37 29.44
CA GLU A 560 -44.64 -32.22 30.79
C GLU A 560 -45.07 -33.56 31.40
N GLN A 561 -45.65 -34.45 30.59
CA GLN A 561 -45.96 -35.81 31.05
C GLN A 561 -44.68 -36.58 31.42
N VAL A 562 -43.64 -36.51 30.59
CA VAL A 562 -42.30 -37.11 30.89
C VAL A 562 -41.74 -36.59 32.20
N LYS A 563 -41.80 -35.27 32.43
CA LYS A 563 -41.34 -34.64 33.67
C LYS A 563 -42.13 -35.12 34.88
N THR A 564 -43.47 -35.22 34.74
CA THR A 564 -44.35 -35.68 35.82
C THR A 564 -44.04 -37.12 36.20
N VAL A 565 -43.98 -38.03 35.24
CA VAL A 565 -43.63 -39.44 35.48
C VAL A 565 -42.28 -39.57 36.15
N CYS A 566 -41.26 -38.91 35.64
CA CYS A 566 -39.95 -39.00 36.23
C CYS A 566 -39.85 -38.35 37.63
N ARG A 567 -40.73 -37.41 37.98
CA ARG A 567 -40.82 -36.88 39.36
C ARG A 567 -41.54 -37.82 40.30
N GLU A 568 -42.58 -38.50 39.82
CA GLU A 568 -43.36 -39.42 40.61
C GLU A 568 -42.68 -40.80 40.85
N GLU A 569 -42.08 -41.34 39.77
CA GLU A 569 -41.55 -42.72 39.77
C GLU A 569 -40.00 -42.75 39.80
N GLY A 570 -39.33 -41.63 39.70
CA GLY A 570 -37.87 -41.51 39.69
C GLY A 570 -37.23 -41.73 38.32
N GLU A 571 -37.81 -42.57 37.49
CA GLU A 571 -37.36 -42.91 36.14
C GLU A 571 -38.58 -43.26 35.24
N ILE A 572 -38.32 -43.25 33.90
CA ILE A 572 -39.33 -43.64 32.92
C ILE A 572 -38.76 -44.68 31.96
N SER A 573 -39.43 -45.84 31.85
CA SER A 573 -39.08 -46.87 30.87
C SER A 573 -39.88 -46.68 29.57
N LEU A 574 -39.35 -47.18 28.43
CA LEU A 574 -40.03 -47.13 27.15
C LEU A 574 -41.41 -47.83 27.19
N ALA A 575 -41.52 -48.98 27.87
CA ALA A 575 -42.75 -49.70 28.01
C ALA A 575 -43.82 -48.97 28.87
N GLY A 576 -43.36 -48.42 30.02
CA GLY A 576 -44.24 -47.63 30.89
C GLY A 576 -44.77 -46.36 30.22
N PHE A 577 -43.86 -45.68 29.48
CA PHE A 577 -44.25 -44.48 28.77
C PHE A 577 -45.20 -44.75 27.59
N ARG A 578 -44.97 -45.85 26.83
CA ARG A 578 -45.87 -46.30 25.79
C ARG A 578 -47.29 -46.53 26.33
N ASP A 579 -47.40 -47.25 27.42
CA ASP A 579 -48.71 -47.61 28.01
C ASP A 579 -49.45 -46.39 28.58
N ARG A 580 -48.71 -45.43 29.12
CA ARG A 580 -49.25 -44.17 29.65
C ARG A 580 -49.72 -43.20 28.57
N LEU A 581 -48.96 -43.11 27.43
CA LEU A 581 -49.40 -42.35 26.27
C LEU A 581 -50.53 -43.03 25.46
N GLY A 582 -50.77 -44.33 25.64
CA GLY A 582 -51.71 -45.10 24.86
C GLY A 582 -51.29 -45.24 23.39
N THR A 583 -49.97 -45.29 23.10
CA THR A 583 -49.43 -45.24 21.73
C THR A 583 -48.58 -46.49 21.42
N SER A 584 -48.08 -46.58 20.19
CA SER A 584 -47.19 -47.66 19.80
C SER A 584 -45.74 -47.44 20.30
N ARG A 585 -44.95 -48.52 20.33
CA ARG A 585 -43.55 -48.49 20.71
C ARG A 585 -42.74 -47.49 19.88
N LYS A 586 -43.06 -47.36 18.57
CA LYS A 586 -42.40 -46.43 17.63
C LYS A 586 -42.51 -44.99 18.10
N TYR A 587 -43.74 -44.58 18.43
CA TYR A 587 -43.97 -43.18 18.84
C TYR A 587 -43.43 -42.90 20.25
N ALA A 588 -43.66 -43.82 21.17
CA ALA A 588 -43.11 -43.69 22.53
C ALA A 588 -41.57 -43.54 22.52
N GLN A 589 -40.90 -44.27 21.64
CA GLN A 589 -39.45 -44.16 21.47
C GLN A 589 -39.06 -42.78 20.90
N ALA A 590 -39.69 -42.35 19.82
CA ALA A 590 -39.39 -41.05 19.19
C ALA A 590 -39.61 -39.88 20.17
N TRP A 591 -40.66 -39.93 20.99
CA TRP A 591 -40.89 -38.90 22.02
C TRP A 591 -39.86 -38.90 23.15
N LEU A 592 -39.40 -40.09 23.58
CA LEU A 592 -38.37 -40.17 24.60
C LEU A 592 -36.99 -39.75 24.07
N GLU A 593 -36.69 -40.00 22.80
CA GLU A 593 -35.49 -39.50 22.15
C GLU A 593 -35.54 -37.97 21.99
N TYR A 594 -36.70 -37.42 21.60
CA TYR A 594 -36.90 -35.97 21.59
C TYR A 594 -36.75 -35.35 23.00
N ALA A 595 -37.19 -36.01 24.06
CA ALA A 595 -37.00 -35.53 25.44
C ALA A 595 -35.52 -35.54 25.86
N ASP A 596 -34.74 -36.53 25.36
CA ASP A 596 -33.30 -36.57 25.56
C ASP A 596 -32.60 -35.43 24.80
N ASP A 597 -32.96 -35.21 23.53
CA ASP A 597 -32.40 -34.14 22.66
C ASP A 597 -32.77 -32.74 23.18
N ALA A 598 -33.98 -32.57 23.70
CA ALA A 598 -34.44 -31.34 24.36
C ALA A 598 -33.76 -31.12 25.73
N GLY A 599 -32.92 -32.04 26.18
CA GLY A 599 -32.17 -31.96 27.44
C GLY A 599 -33.07 -32.12 28.70
N VAL A 600 -34.30 -32.59 28.54
CA VAL A 600 -35.24 -32.84 29.64
C VAL A 600 -34.84 -34.11 30.36
N THR A 601 -34.55 -35.17 29.62
CA THR A 601 -34.14 -36.46 30.15
C THR A 601 -32.72 -36.83 29.70
N ARG A 602 -32.21 -37.90 30.34
CA ARG A 602 -31.01 -38.61 29.89
C ARG A 602 -31.23 -40.11 30.07
N ARG A 603 -30.70 -40.89 29.16
CA ARG A 603 -30.78 -42.34 29.22
C ARG A 603 -29.88 -42.93 30.30
N VAL A 604 -30.38 -43.84 31.09
CA VAL A 604 -29.67 -44.62 32.13
C VAL A 604 -30.10 -46.08 32.00
N GLY A 605 -29.30 -46.94 31.39
CA GLY A 605 -29.66 -48.31 31.04
C GLY A 605 -30.82 -48.35 30.06
N ASP A 606 -31.91 -49.05 30.43
CA ASP A 606 -33.14 -49.15 29.65
C ASP A 606 -34.19 -48.09 30.03
N ALA A 607 -33.92 -47.25 31.00
CA ALA A 607 -34.79 -46.18 31.45
C ALA A 607 -34.19 -44.79 31.18
N ARG A 608 -35.00 -43.74 31.40
CA ARG A 608 -34.59 -42.35 31.35
C ARG A 608 -34.90 -41.64 32.66
N VAL A 609 -34.05 -40.71 33.06
CA VAL A 609 -34.21 -39.91 34.28
C VAL A 609 -34.09 -38.43 33.93
N LEU A 610 -34.71 -37.55 34.71
CA LEU A 610 -34.58 -36.12 34.53
C LEU A 610 -33.13 -35.66 34.60
N THR A 611 -32.76 -34.72 33.76
CA THR A 611 -31.50 -33.99 33.86
C THR A 611 -31.50 -33.09 35.11
N ARG A 612 -30.32 -32.65 35.55
CA ARG A 612 -30.18 -31.79 36.74
C ARG A 612 -30.99 -30.48 36.68
N ARG A 613 -31.33 -30.02 35.48
CA ARG A 613 -32.08 -28.78 35.24
C ARG A 613 -33.57 -28.92 35.57
N TYR A 614 -34.11 -30.12 35.50
CA TYR A 614 -35.57 -30.40 35.64
C TYR A 614 -35.93 -31.29 36.84
N ARG A 615 -34.93 -31.73 37.65
CA ARG A 615 -35.09 -32.45 38.89
C ARG A 615 -35.76 -31.66 39.99
#